data_c1aefa673ca2ccf27926fc643ae48c06
#
_entry.id   c1aefa673ca2ccf27926fc643ae48c06
#
_cell.length_a   1.000
_cell.length_b   1.000
_cell.length_c   1.000
_cell.angle_alpha   90.00
_cell.angle_beta   90.00
_cell.angle_gamma   90.00
#
_symmetry.space_group_name_H-M   'P 1'
#
loop_
_entity.id
_entity.type
_entity.pdbx_description
1 polymer ?
#
loop_
_entity_poly.entity_id
_entity_poly.type
_entity_poly.pdbx_seq_one_letter_code
_entity_poly.pdbx_strand_id
1 'polypeptide(L)'
;HQFGALTPYRERPSHQPLILVDWSNADNKKRHFILRASLAVEGRSLTLQQEVKAMDDYNCPRVHQAFLLRLKASLPADCRPIVVTDAGFKVPWLKQIRKLGWHYIARVRGNQTLQLPDCRAFISVGQLYKKARTTPQCLGKIKLTSSQRYITTAVLVGAGWKLRKRDKHKSYKEPWLLVSSLAQTADYASKIAKCYNARMQIEESFRDQKSQTYGLGSNAHQSYKKERLKVLLMLAALASWLHYMLGLAVEISGQHRSLQANSIKHRRVLSFNYLGMRLCRLARLAISAQDIQAAIRQIMRWADEWDWKNINSVSY
;
A
#
# COMPACT_ATOMS: atom_id res chain seq x y z
N HIS A 1 -18.78 14.74 -2.54
CA HIS A 1 -18.40 16.16 -2.33
C HIS A 1 -18.12 16.55 -0.86
N GLN A 2 -18.01 15.62 0.13
CA GLN A 2 -17.86 15.99 1.55
C GLN A 2 -16.58 15.50 2.24
N PHE A 3 -15.65 14.85 1.55
CA PHE A 3 -14.35 14.47 2.16
C PHE A 3 -13.25 15.55 2.01
N GLY A 4 -13.50 16.66 1.33
CA GLY A 4 -12.55 17.75 1.14
C GLY A 4 -12.38 18.69 2.35
N ALA A 5 -13.18 18.56 3.40
CA ALA A 5 -13.23 19.56 4.49
C ALA A 5 -12.36 19.19 5.73
N LEU A 6 -11.62 18.09 5.72
CA LEU A 6 -10.82 17.65 6.89
C LEU A 6 -9.32 17.96 6.82
N THR A 7 -8.86 18.75 5.84
CA THR A 7 -7.44 19.11 5.75
C THR A 7 -7.23 20.60 5.90
N PRO A 8 -6.75 21.10 7.06
CA PRO A 8 -6.11 22.39 7.12
C PRO A 8 -4.68 22.28 6.54
N TYR A 9 -4.57 21.89 5.27
CA TYR A 9 -3.30 21.79 4.54
C TYR A 9 -3.18 22.94 3.53
N ARG A 10 -3.16 24.18 4.01
CA ARG A 10 -2.69 25.32 3.23
C ARG A 10 -1.21 25.53 3.53
N GLU A 11 -0.37 25.52 2.46
CA GLU A 11 1.00 26.03 2.38
C GLU A 11 2.17 25.05 2.59
N ARG A 12 2.07 23.76 2.21
CA ARG A 12 3.28 22.95 2.05
C ARG A 12 3.59 22.65 0.58
N PRO A 13 4.88 22.77 0.15
CA PRO A 13 5.24 22.44 -1.23
C PRO A 13 4.98 20.96 -1.50
N SER A 14 4.21 20.66 -2.54
CA SER A 14 3.85 19.34 -3.10
C SER A 14 3.96 18.17 -2.13
N HIS A 15 2.89 17.87 -1.42
CA HIS A 15 2.79 16.69 -0.56
C HIS A 15 2.86 15.41 -1.41
N GLN A 16 3.74 14.47 -1.04
CA GLN A 16 3.99 13.22 -1.76
C GLN A 16 3.62 11.98 -0.93
N PRO A 17 2.33 11.78 -0.60
CA PRO A 17 1.92 10.64 0.19
C PRO A 17 2.17 9.32 -0.54
N LEU A 18 2.44 8.27 0.22
CA LEU A 18 2.57 6.92 -0.32
C LEU A 18 1.19 6.30 -0.51
N ILE A 19 0.79 6.08 -1.75
CA ILE A 19 -0.48 5.45 -2.12
C ILE A 19 -0.21 4.05 -2.66
N LEU A 20 -0.75 3.06 -1.97
CA LEU A 20 -0.67 1.65 -2.34
C LEU A 20 -1.80 1.31 -3.28
N VAL A 21 -1.50 0.69 -4.43
CA VAL A 21 -2.54 0.24 -5.38
C VAL A 21 -2.37 -1.24 -5.65
N ASP A 22 -3.47 -1.98 -5.50
CA ASP A 22 -3.45 -3.42 -5.72
C ASP A 22 -4.81 -3.95 -6.18
N TRP A 23 -4.77 -5.13 -6.81
CA TRP A 23 -5.92 -5.92 -7.20
C TRP A 23 -6.19 -7.01 -6.18
N SER A 24 -7.46 -7.28 -5.92
CA SER A 24 -7.88 -8.41 -5.10
C SER A 24 -9.16 -9.04 -5.64
N ASN A 25 -9.34 -10.35 -5.44
CA ASN A 25 -10.61 -11.00 -5.76
C ASN A 25 -11.71 -10.46 -4.84
N ALA A 26 -12.86 -10.14 -5.41
CA ALA A 26 -14.05 -9.74 -4.65
C ALA A 26 -14.89 -10.94 -4.21
N ASP A 27 -14.77 -12.07 -4.91
CA ASP A 27 -15.52 -13.30 -4.64
C ASP A 27 -14.63 -14.54 -4.89
N ASN A 28 -15.01 -15.68 -4.30
CA ASN A 28 -14.30 -16.96 -4.44
C ASN A 28 -14.29 -17.53 -5.86
N LYS A 29 -15.30 -17.18 -6.67
CA LYS A 29 -15.41 -17.64 -8.06
C LYS A 29 -14.66 -16.76 -9.05
N LYS A 30 -13.93 -15.72 -8.56
CA LYS A 30 -13.10 -14.79 -9.34
C LYS A 30 -13.88 -14.10 -10.49
N ARG A 31 -15.17 -13.87 -10.34
CA ARG A 31 -15.99 -13.15 -11.33
C ARG A 31 -15.81 -11.66 -11.25
N HIS A 32 -15.51 -11.17 -10.04
CA HIS A 32 -15.28 -9.76 -9.77
C HIS A 32 -13.94 -9.55 -9.05
N PHE A 33 -13.31 -8.44 -9.39
CA PHE A 33 -12.07 -7.99 -8.81
C PHE A 33 -12.26 -6.61 -8.20
N ILE A 34 -11.51 -6.33 -7.17
CA ILE A 34 -11.42 -5.01 -6.54
C ILE A 34 -10.10 -4.39 -6.96
N LEU A 35 -10.13 -3.24 -7.63
CA LEU A 35 -8.99 -2.36 -7.78
C LEU A 35 -9.07 -1.29 -6.68
N ARG A 36 -8.06 -1.21 -5.84
CA ARG A 36 -8.06 -0.31 -4.67
C ARG A 36 -6.81 0.56 -4.65
N ALA A 37 -7.00 1.83 -4.28
CA ALA A 37 -5.95 2.74 -3.84
C ALA A 37 -6.14 3.03 -2.35
N SER A 38 -5.06 2.96 -1.57
CA SER A 38 -5.08 3.17 -0.13
C SER A 38 -3.88 4.00 0.32
N LEU A 39 -4.08 4.87 1.29
CA LEU A 39 -3.02 5.63 1.95
C LEU A 39 -2.23 4.70 2.88
N ALA A 40 -0.91 4.72 2.75
CA ALA A 40 -0.03 4.03 3.68
C ALA A 40 0.00 4.78 5.03
N VAL A 41 -0.21 4.03 6.11
CA VAL A 41 -0.13 4.56 7.48
C VAL A 41 0.67 3.56 8.33
N GLU A 42 0.16 3.04 9.43
CA GLU A 42 0.84 2.03 10.23
C GLU A 42 0.05 0.71 10.27
N GLY A 43 0.70 -0.40 9.93
CA GLY A 43 0.17 -1.77 10.01
C GLY A 43 -0.95 -2.11 9.04
N ARG A 44 -1.78 -1.16 8.66
CA ARG A 44 -2.85 -1.26 7.67
C ARG A 44 -2.85 -0.03 6.78
N SER A 45 -3.42 -0.14 5.59
CA SER A 45 -3.65 1.02 4.73
C SER A 45 -5.10 1.49 4.81
N LEU A 46 -5.31 2.78 4.62
CA LEU A 46 -6.64 3.39 4.64
C LEU A 46 -7.16 3.57 3.22
N THR A 47 -8.30 2.95 2.89
CA THR A 47 -8.88 2.98 1.55
C THR A 47 -9.28 4.40 1.15
N LEU A 48 -8.74 4.90 0.04
CA LEU A 48 -9.09 6.18 -0.58
C LEU A 48 -10.10 6.00 -1.71
N GLN A 49 -9.86 5.00 -2.56
CA GLN A 49 -10.70 4.68 -3.69
C GLN A 49 -10.71 3.17 -3.94
N GLN A 50 -11.87 2.64 -4.33
CA GLN A 50 -11.97 1.25 -4.76
C GLN A 50 -13.07 1.07 -5.80
N GLU A 51 -12.86 0.12 -6.71
CA GLU A 51 -13.78 -0.17 -7.80
C GLU A 51 -13.95 -1.66 -7.99
N VAL A 52 -15.19 -2.09 -8.22
CA VAL A 52 -15.51 -3.46 -8.60
C VAL A 52 -15.43 -3.58 -10.11
N LYS A 53 -14.66 -4.54 -10.60
CA LYS A 53 -14.42 -4.81 -12.01
C LYS A 53 -14.76 -6.25 -12.35
N ALA A 54 -15.21 -6.50 -13.59
CA ALA A 54 -15.36 -7.84 -14.11
C ALA A 54 -13.99 -8.47 -14.44
N MET A 55 -13.97 -9.77 -14.75
CA MET A 55 -12.75 -10.48 -15.13
C MET A 55 -12.09 -9.86 -16.37
N ASP A 56 -12.85 -9.47 -17.38
CA ASP A 56 -12.34 -8.89 -18.63
C ASP A 56 -11.69 -7.51 -18.43
N ASP A 57 -12.05 -6.83 -17.35
CA ASP A 57 -11.45 -5.54 -16.95
C ASP A 57 -10.11 -5.70 -16.21
N TYR A 58 -9.77 -6.92 -15.77
CA TYR A 58 -8.59 -7.17 -14.96
C TYR A 58 -7.30 -6.86 -15.74
N ASN A 59 -6.44 -6.02 -15.15
CA ASN A 59 -5.21 -5.53 -15.77
C ASN A 59 -5.40 -4.76 -17.10
N CYS A 60 -6.61 -4.30 -17.43
CA CYS A 60 -6.87 -3.53 -18.64
C CYS A 60 -6.31 -2.11 -18.53
N PRO A 61 -5.46 -1.63 -19.49
CA PRO A 61 -4.89 -0.29 -19.44
C PRO A 61 -5.90 0.86 -19.43
N ARG A 62 -7.04 0.70 -20.10
CA ARG A 62 -8.14 1.71 -20.09
C ARG A 62 -8.77 1.82 -18.70
N VAL A 63 -8.98 0.69 -18.03
CA VAL A 63 -9.51 0.65 -16.66
C VAL A 63 -8.52 1.32 -15.70
N HIS A 64 -7.24 1.03 -15.84
CA HIS A 64 -6.17 1.64 -15.06
C HIS A 64 -6.13 3.16 -15.24
N GLN A 65 -6.24 3.65 -16.48
CA GLN A 65 -6.25 5.09 -16.76
C GLN A 65 -7.46 5.77 -16.12
N ALA A 66 -8.65 5.23 -16.31
CA ALA A 66 -9.87 5.77 -15.73
C ALA A 66 -9.84 5.77 -14.20
N PHE A 67 -9.25 4.74 -13.58
CA PHE A 67 -9.04 4.65 -12.14
C PHE A 67 -8.13 5.76 -11.62
N LEU A 68 -6.97 5.97 -12.28
CA LEU A 68 -6.02 7.02 -11.90
C LEU A 68 -6.59 8.43 -12.05
N LEU A 69 -7.40 8.68 -13.09
CA LEU A 69 -8.05 9.98 -13.29
C LEU A 69 -9.07 10.26 -12.18
N ARG A 70 -9.85 9.26 -11.76
CA ARG A 70 -10.79 9.42 -10.62
C ARG A 70 -10.03 9.62 -9.30
N LEU A 71 -8.95 8.88 -9.08
CA LEU A 71 -8.10 9.08 -7.91
C LEU A 71 -7.53 10.51 -7.90
N LYS A 72 -7.06 11.02 -9.04
CA LYS A 72 -6.58 12.39 -9.16
C LYS A 72 -7.67 13.41 -8.80
N ALA A 73 -8.89 13.20 -9.24
CA ALA A 73 -10.01 14.09 -8.94
C ALA A 73 -10.42 14.09 -7.46
N SER A 74 -10.09 13.02 -6.70
CA SER A 74 -10.39 12.92 -5.28
C SER A 74 -9.26 13.42 -4.36
N LEU A 75 -8.06 13.66 -4.91
CA LEU A 75 -6.91 14.18 -4.17
C LEU A 75 -6.80 15.71 -4.28
N PRO A 76 -6.16 16.37 -3.30
CA PRO A 76 -5.83 17.80 -3.40
C PRO A 76 -5.05 18.11 -4.68
N ALA A 77 -5.26 19.29 -5.25
CA ALA A 77 -4.69 19.67 -6.55
C ALA A 77 -3.15 19.71 -6.57
N ASP A 78 -2.54 20.04 -5.44
CA ASP A 78 -1.09 20.05 -5.20
C ASP A 78 -0.50 18.70 -4.83
N CYS A 79 -1.32 17.70 -4.56
CA CYS A 79 -0.89 16.35 -4.18
C CYS A 79 -0.19 15.64 -5.36
N ARG A 80 1.02 15.13 -5.12
CA ARG A 80 1.84 14.40 -6.09
C ARG A 80 2.25 13.05 -5.50
N PRO A 81 1.34 12.08 -5.38
CA PRO A 81 1.59 10.84 -4.66
C PRO A 81 2.69 10.00 -5.29
N ILE A 82 3.29 9.16 -4.45
CA ILE A 82 4.13 8.03 -4.86
C ILE A 82 3.23 6.79 -4.89
N VAL A 83 2.95 6.28 -6.08
CA VAL A 83 2.08 5.11 -6.27
C VAL A 83 2.91 3.83 -6.19
N VAL A 84 2.62 2.97 -5.22
CA VAL A 84 3.29 1.69 -5.03
C VAL A 84 2.42 0.55 -5.54
N THR A 85 2.98 -0.29 -6.42
CA THR A 85 2.23 -1.40 -7.04
C THR A 85 3.05 -2.69 -7.11
N ASP A 86 2.34 -3.82 -7.19
CA ASP A 86 2.94 -5.12 -7.41
C ASP A 86 3.36 -5.37 -8.87
N ALA A 87 3.77 -6.60 -9.18
CA ALA A 87 4.22 -7.01 -10.51
C ALA A 87 3.09 -7.20 -11.54
N GLY A 88 1.83 -7.11 -11.14
CA GLY A 88 0.67 -7.15 -12.05
C GLY A 88 0.59 -5.93 -12.95
N PHE A 89 1.09 -4.80 -12.47
CA PHE A 89 1.06 -3.53 -13.21
C PHE A 89 2.27 -3.41 -14.16
N LYS A 90 2.00 -3.13 -15.44
CA LYS A 90 3.01 -3.12 -16.50
C LYS A 90 3.41 -1.71 -16.93
N VAL A 91 4.34 -1.58 -17.89
CA VAL A 91 4.84 -0.30 -18.38
C VAL A 91 3.75 0.72 -18.76
N PRO A 92 2.60 0.36 -19.38
CA PRO A 92 1.52 1.31 -19.63
C PRO A 92 1.02 2.02 -18.37
N TRP A 93 0.92 1.31 -17.23
CA TRP A 93 0.57 1.88 -15.93
C TRP A 93 1.59 2.93 -15.46
N LEU A 94 2.89 2.60 -15.55
CA LEU A 94 3.98 3.50 -15.15
C LEU A 94 3.96 4.80 -15.98
N LYS A 95 3.71 4.67 -17.30
CA LYS A 95 3.56 5.81 -18.20
C LYS A 95 2.36 6.70 -17.82
N GLN A 96 1.24 6.09 -17.45
CA GLN A 96 0.04 6.84 -17.04
C GLN A 96 0.29 7.63 -15.74
N ILE A 97 0.92 7.04 -14.73
CA ILE A 97 1.28 7.72 -13.48
C ILE A 97 2.18 8.92 -13.79
N ARG A 98 3.20 8.77 -14.64
CA ARG A 98 4.10 9.86 -15.02
C ARG A 98 3.39 11.00 -15.78
N LYS A 99 2.43 10.67 -16.63
CA LYS A 99 1.60 11.68 -17.33
C LYS A 99 0.79 12.54 -16.36
N LEU A 100 0.43 12.03 -15.18
CA LEU A 100 -0.26 12.78 -14.14
C LEU A 100 0.67 13.67 -13.30
N GLY A 101 2.00 13.63 -13.54
CA GLY A 101 3.00 14.31 -12.73
C GLY A 101 3.31 13.59 -11.41
N TRP A 102 2.88 12.34 -11.26
CA TRP A 102 3.08 11.52 -10.08
C TRP A 102 4.33 10.66 -10.17
N HIS A 103 4.73 10.09 -9.02
CA HIS A 103 5.82 9.12 -8.95
C HIS A 103 5.30 7.70 -8.74
N TYR A 104 6.15 6.72 -9.03
CA TYR A 104 5.83 5.32 -8.78
C TYR A 104 7.00 4.56 -8.18
N ILE A 105 6.66 3.48 -7.48
CA ILE A 105 7.53 2.36 -7.12
C ILE A 105 6.79 1.09 -7.51
N ALA A 106 7.33 0.30 -8.42
CA ALA A 106 6.66 -0.90 -8.93
C ALA A 106 7.61 -2.10 -8.93
N ARG A 107 7.08 -3.28 -8.60
CA ARG A 107 7.83 -4.52 -8.74
C ARG A 107 7.80 -5.00 -10.18
N VAL A 108 8.94 -5.50 -10.65
CA VAL A 108 9.07 -6.21 -11.92
C VAL A 108 9.38 -7.67 -11.64
N ARG A 109 8.67 -8.59 -12.33
CA ARG A 109 8.75 -10.02 -12.07
C ARG A 109 8.50 -10.84 -13.33
N GLY A 110 8.88 -12.12 -13.27
CA GLY A 110 8.58 -13.10 -14.31
C GLY A 110 9.41 -12.91 -15.58
N ASN A 111 8.80 -13.13 -16.73
CA ASN A 111 9.48 -13.16 -18.03
C ASN A 111 9.78 -11.76 -18.60
N GLN A 112 9.74 -10.72 -17.78
CA GLN A 112 10.12 -9.38 -18.24
C GLN A 112 11.62 -9.31 -18.45
N THR A 113 12.02 -8.54 -19.47
CA THR A 113 13.42 -8.30 -19.79
C THR A 113 13.84 -6.90 -19.42
N LEU A 114 15.11 -6.71 -19.16
CA LEU A 114 15.71 -5.41 -18.91
C LEU A 114 17.12 -5.33 -19.51
N GLN A 115 17.53 -4.11 -19.81
CA GLN A 115 18.89 -3.80 -20.22
C GLN A 115 19.53 -2.92 -19.14
N LEU A 116 20.64 -3.39 -18.59
CA LEU A 116 21.44 -2.62 -17.62
C LEU A 116 22.23 -1.52 -18.33
N PRO A 117 22.68 -0.46 -17.61
CA PRO A 117 23.41 0.67 -18.21
C PRO A 117 24.59 0.23 -19.08
N ASP A 118 25.42 -0.66 -18.57
CA ASP A 118 26.68 -1.08 -19.20
C ASP A 118 26.54 -2.35 -20.07
N CYS A 119 25.31 -2.79 -20.34
CA CYS A 119 25.03 -4.00 -21.10
C CYS A 119 24.33 -3.67 -22.42
N ARG A 120 24.79 -4.26 -23.52
CA ARG A 120 24.11 -4.14 -24.81
C ARG A 120 22.90 -5.07 -24.93
N ALA A 121 22.94 -6.21 -24.27
CA ALA A 121 21.89 -7.23 -24.34
C ALA A 121 20.78 -7.01 -23.28
N PHE A 122 19.57 -7.42 -23.64
CA PHE A 122 18.46 -7.57 -22.70
C PHE A 122 18.61 -8.92 -21.99
N ILE A 123 18.49 -8.89 -20.66
CA ILE A 123 18.49 -10.08 -19.81
C ILE A 123 17.13 -10.27 -19.14
N SER A 124 16.80 -11.49 -18.74
CA SER A 124 15.59 -11.75 -17.96
C SER A 124 15.75 -11.31 -16.50
N VAL A 125 14.63 -10.96 -15.87
CA VAL A 125 14.60 -10.63 -14.42
C VAL A 125 15.14 -11.81 -13.59
N GLY A 126 14.83 -13.06 -13.98
CA GLY A 126 15.31 -14.26 -13.29
C GLY A 126 16.84 -14.39 -13.27
N GLN A 127 17.51 -14.02 -14.38
CA GLN A 127 18.99 -13.99 -14.42
C GLN A 127 19.57 -12.97 -13.45
N LEU A 128 18.89 -11.82 -13.28
CA LEU A 128 19.33 -10.78 -12.36
C LEU A 128 19.18 -11.21 -10.88
N TYR A 129 18.19 -12.01 -10.57
CA TYR A 129 17.94 -12.49 -9.19
C TYR A 129 19.13 -13.26 -8.59
N LYS A 130 19.96 -13.92 -9.42
CA LYS A 130 21.17 -14.61 -8.98
C LYS A 130 22.21 -13.65 -8.36
N LYS A 131 22.14 -12.35 -8.71
CA LYS A 131 23.04 -11.29 -8.20
C LYS A 131 22.47 -10.54 -6.99
N ALA A 132 21.25 -10.88 -6.55
CA ALA A 132 20.57 -10.15 -5.48
C ALA A 132 21.25 -10.39 -4.12
N ARG A 133 21.47 -9.32 -3.37
CA ARG A 133 22.00 -9.34 -1.99
C ARG A 133 20.91 -8.89 -1.02
N THR A 134 21.07 -9.25 0.25
CA THR A 134 20.16 -8.80 1.33
C THR A 134 20.16 -7.28 1.49
N THR A 135 21.28 -6.61 1.22
CA THR A 135 21.36 -5.15 1.16
C THR A 135 20.79 -4.67 -0.18
N PRO A 136 19.83 -3.73 -0.18
CA PRO A 136 19.29 -3.16 -1.41
C PRO A 136 20.37 -2.50 -2.26
N GLN A 137 20.36 -2.74 -3.57
CA GLN A 137 21.36 -2.26 -4.52
C GLN A 137 20.68 -1.41 -5.60
N CYS A 138 21.16 -0.17 -5.78
CA CYS A 138 20.74 0.65 -6.92
C CYS A 138 21.49 0.18 -8.17
N LEU A 139 20.76 -0.18 -9.21
CA LEU A 139 21.30 -0.62 -10.51
C LEU A 139 21.41 0.53 -11.51
N GLY A 140 21.05 1.75 -11.12
CA GLY A 140 21.01 2.90 -12.01
C GLY A 140 19.81 2.89 -12.97
N LYS A 141 19.92 3.68 -14.04
CA LYS A 141 18.88 3.78 -15.09
C LYS A 141 18.94 2.55 -16.00
N ILE A 142 17.84 1.84 -16.10
CA ILE A 142 17.68 0.66 -16.97
C ILE A 142 16.68 0.94 -18.09
N LYS A 143 16.71 0.14 -19.15
CA LYS A 143 15.62 0.05 -20.13
C LYS A 143 14.79 -1.19 -19.82
N LEU A 144 13.54 -0.98 -19.43
CA LEU A 144 12.59 -2.04 -19.08
C LEU A 144 11.85 -2.48 -20.34
N THR A 145 11.79 -3.79 -20.55
CA THR A 145 11.23 -4.53 -21.69
C THR A 145 11.90 -4.19 -23.04
N SER A 146 12.21 -5.23 -23.80
CA SER A 146 12.82 -5.09 -25.14
C SER A 146 11.89 -4.36 -26.12
N SER A 147 10.57 -4.58 -26.00
CA SER A 147 9.57 -3.99 -26.89
C SER A 147 9.32 -2.50 -26.63
N GLN A 148 9.34 -2.06 -25.35
CA GLN A 148 9.01 -0.67 -25.02
C GLN A 148 10.20 0.21 -24.64
N ARG A 149 11.34 -0.42 -24.30
CA ARG A 149 12.59 0.24 -23.89
C ARG A 149 12.38 1.40 -22.91
N TYR A 150 11.47 1.18 -21.93
CA TYR A 150 11.08 2.21 -21.00
C TYR A 150 12.19 2.49 -19.98
N ILE A 151 12.68 3.74 -19.95
CA ILE A 151 13.79 4.14 -19.07
C ILE A 151 13.24 4.42 -17.67
N THR A 152 13.83 3.77 -16.67
CA THR A 152 13.48 3.90 -15.25
C THR A 152 14.68 3.57 -14.37
N THR A 153 14.70 4.03 -13.13
CA THR A 153 15.73 3.62 -12.17
C THR A 153 15.33 2.30 -11.51
N ALA A 154 16.28 1.38 -11.36
CA ALA A 154 16.03 0.07 -10.77
C ALA A 154 16.79 -0.14 -9.47
N VAL A 155 16.16 -0.89 -8.56
CA VAL A 155 16.72 -1.36 -7.28
C VAL A 155 16.51 -2.86 -7.17
N LEU A 156 17.57 -3.59 -6.85
CA LEU A 156 17.55 -5.03 -6.61
C LEU A 156 17.66 -5.29 -5.10
N VAL A 157 16.74 -6.11 -4.58
CA VAL A 157 16.67 -6.44 -3.16
C VAL A 157 16.61 -7.96 -3.00
N GLY A 158 17.56 -8.54 -2.28
CA GLY A 158 17.58 -9.98 -2.03
C GLY A 158 16.53 -10.44 -1.01
N ALA A 159 16.20 -11.71 -1.06
CA ALA A 159 15.34 -12.33 -0.07
C ALA A 159 15.95 -12.19 1.34
N GLY A 160 15.09 -11.97 2.35
CA GLY A 160 15.53 -11.83 3.73
C GLY A 160 15.96 -10.42 4.17
N TRP A 161 15.76 -9.42 3.32
CA TRP A 161 15.95 -8.03 3.71
C TRP A 161 15.14 -7.69 4.96
N LYS A 162 15.80 -7.09 5.98
CA LYS A 162 15.23 -6.78 7.31
C LYS A 162 14.72 -7.95 8.15
N LEU A 163 14.95 -9.19 7.77
CA LEU A 163 14.57 -10.34 8.60
C LEU A 163 15.73 -10.75 9.52
N ARG A 164 15.38 -11.02 10.80
CA ARG A 164 16.32 -11.67 11.73
C ARG A 164 16.64 -13.08 11.24
N LYS A 165 17.82 -13.62 11.55
CA LYS A 165 18.23 -14.99 11.16
C LYS A 165 17.16 -16.03 11.46
N ARG A 166 16.49 -15.96 12.64
CA ARG A 166 15.44 -16.88 13.08
C ARG A 166 14.15 -16.82 12.25
N ASP A 167 13.90 -15.68 11.56
CA ASP A 167 12.67 -15.45 10.79
C ASP A 167 12.88 -15.60 9.27
N LYS A 168 14.05 -16.07 8.83
CA LYS A 168 14.38 -16.21 7.40
C LYS A 168 13.44 -17.17 6.65
N HIS A 169 12.85 -18.13 7.35
CA HIS A 169 11.82 -19.03 6.79
C HIS A 169 10.53 -18.32 6.41
N LYS A 170 10.27 -17.13 6.97
CA LYS A 170 9.14 -16.23 6.62
C LYS A 170 9.47 -15.27 5.49
N SER A 171 10.68 -15.34 4.94
CA SER A 171 11.18 -14.48 3.88
C SER A 171 10.38 -14.65 2.60
N TYR A 172 10.42 -13.62 1.78
CA TYR A 172 9.97 -13.70 0.39
C TYR A 172 10.71 -14.82 -0.33
N LYS A 173 9.99 -15.66 -1.07
CA LYS A 173 10.58 -16.75 -1.84
C LYS A 173 11.49 -16.28 -2.97
N GLU A 174 11.31 -15.03 -3.43
CA GLU A 174 12.06 -14.44 -4.54
C GLU A 174 12.58 -13.05 -4.20
N PRO A 175 13.76 -12.64 -4.74
CA PRO A 175 14.22 -11.28 -4.70
C PRO A 175 13.22 -10.29 -5.32
N TRP A 176 13.39 -9.01 -5.01
CA TRP A 176 12.61 -7.95 -5.63
C TRP A 176 13.46 -7.16 -6.61
N LEU A 177 13.00 -7.05 -7.84
CA LEU A 177 13.41 -6.00 -8.74
C LEU A 177 12.36 -4.90 -8.68
N LEU A 178 12.74 -3.75 -8.17
CA LEU A 178 11.89 -2.57 -8.00
C LEU A 178 12.30 -1.51 -9.01
N VAL A 179 11.34 -0.87 -9.63
CA VAL A 179 11.58 0.26 -10.54
C VAL A 179 10.88 1.51 -10.01
N SER A 180 11.52 2.67 -10.20
CA SER A 180 11.00 3.91 -9.66
C SER A 180 11.33 5.11 -10.54
N SER A 181 10.47 6.13 -10.48
CA SER A 181 10.68 7.43 -11.12
C SER A 181 11.16 8.52 -10.17
N LEU A 182 11.42 8.18 -8.91
CA LEU A 182 11.92 9.12 -7.91
C LEU A 182 13.38 9.49 -8.16
N ALA A 183 13.78 10.67 -7.74
CA ALA A 183 15.16 11.11 -7.80
C ALA A 183 16.04 10.26 -6.88
N GLN A 184 17.26 9.97 -7.32
CA GLN A 184 18.23 9.24 -6.52
C GLN A 184 18.81 10.12 -5.41
N THR A 185 18.88 9.57 -4.21
CA THR A 185 19.50 10.13 -3.01
C THR A 185 20.55 9.16 -2.49
N ALA A 186 21.35 9.55 -1.51
CA ALA A 186 22.38 8.67 -0.93
C ALA A 186 21.83 7.31 -0.49
N ASP A 187 20.64 7.27 0.13
CA ASP A 187 20.00 6.04 0.65
C ASP A 187 18.88 5.52 -0.27
N TYR A 188 18.92 5.90 -1.53
CA TYR A 188 17.84 5.63 -2.49
C TYR A 188 17.34 4.18 -2.46
N ALA A 189 18.23 3.21 -2.56
CA ALA A 189 17.89 1.80 -2.64
C ALA A 189 17.13 1.32 -1.37
N SER A 190 17.59 1.74 -0.20
CA SER A 190 16.94 1.41 1.08
C SER A 190 15.59 2.07 1.24
N LYS A 191 15.46 3.34 0.83
CA LYS A 191 14.18 4.07 0.82
C LYS A 191 13.16 3.41 -0.11
N ILE A 192 13.55 3.07 -1.33
CA ILE A 192 12.68 2.36 -2.31
C ILE A 192 12.22 1.02 -1.74
N ALA A 193 13.12 0.24 -1.16
CA ALA A 193 12.78 -1.05 -0.55
C ALA A 193 11.82 -0.88 0.66
N LYS A 194 12.02 0.16 1.49
CA LYS A 194 11.12 0.49 2.61
C LYS A 194 9.72 0.87 2.13
N CYS A 195 9.62 1.77 1.15
CA CYS A 195 8.34 2.15 0.56
C CYS A 195 7.60 0.94 -0.05
N TYR A 196 8.33 0.09 -0.78
CA TYR A 196 7.72 -1.11 -1.36
C TYR A 196 7.24 -2.08 -0.29
N ASN A 197 7.97 -2.23 0.81
CA ASN A 197 7.56 -3.08 1.92
C ASN A 197 6.22 -2.63 2.55
N ALA A 198 5.93 -1.32 2.55
CA ALA A 198 4.65 -0.79 3.02
C ALA A 198 3.45 -1.34 2.23
N ARG A 199 3.66 -1.87 1.00
CA ARG A 199 2.61 -2.52 0.20
C ARG A 199 1.92 -3.68 0.94
N MET A 200 2.60 -4.32 1.88
CA MET A 200 1.98 -5.35 2.72
C MET A 200 0.75 -4.84 3.48
N GLN A 201 0.66 -3.54 3.76
CA GLN A 201 -0.47 -2.94 4.48
C GLN A 201 -1.79 -3.08 3.68
N ILE A 202 -1.77 -2.94 2.35
CA ILE A 202 -2.99 -3.12 1.53
C ILE A 202 -3.40 -4.60 1.46
N GLU A 203 -2.44 -5.54 1.44
CA GLU A 203 -2.72 -6.97 1.51
C GLU A 203 -3.37 -7.34 2.84
N GLU A 204 -2.85 -6.81 3.96
CA GLU A 204 -3.45 -7.00 5.28
C GLU A 204 -4.86 -6.38 5.36
N SER A 205 -5.08 -5.21 4.76
CA SER A 205 -6.40 -4.57 4.69
C SER A 205 -7.39 -5.40 3.88
N PHE A 206 -6.96 -6.04 2.78
CA PHE A 206 -7.79 -7.00 2.05
C PHE A 206 -8.07 -8.27 2.85
N ARG A 207 -7.09 -8.75 3.63
CA ARG A 207 -7.27 -9.91 4.50
C ARG A 207 -8.32 -9.63 5.58
N ASP A 208 -8.23 -8.48 6.24
CA ASP A 208 -9.22 -8.05 7.24
C ASP A 208 -10.62 -7.96 6.62
N GLN A 209 -10.75 -7.36 5.45
CA GLN A 209 -12.03 -7.26 4.73
C GLN A 209 -12.64 -8.62 4.39
N LYS A 210 -11.82 -9.62 4.02
CA LYS A 210 -12.25 -10.97 3.68
C LYS A 210 -12.54 -11.83 4.92
N SER A 211 -12.04 -11.44 6.07
CA SER A 211 -12.23 -12.16 7.33
C SER A 211 -13.70 -12.13 7.77
N GLN A 212 -14.19 -13.26 8.22
CA GLN A 212 -15.52 -13.35 8.85
C GLN A 212 -15.54 -12.67 10.24
N THR A 213 -14.37 -12.61 10.90
CA THR A 213 -14.25 -12.04 12.24
C THR A 213 -14.18 -10.51 12.22
N TYR A 214 -13.47 -9.91 11.26
CA TYR A 214 -13.15 -8.49 11.24
C TYR A 214 -13.82 -7.71 10.12
N GLY A 215 -14.31 -8.39 9.10
CA GLY A 215 -14.76 -7.77 7.88
C GLY A 215 -16.11 -8.26 7.41
N LEU A 216 -16.35 -8.11 6.12
CA LEU A 216 -17.61 -8.52 5.48
C LEU A 216 -17.75 -10.03 5.33
N GLY A 217 -16.72 -10.81 5.65
CA GLY A 217 -16.70 -12.22 5.29
C GLY A 217 -16.92 -12.39 3.79
N SER A 218 -16.23 -11.58 2.96
CA SER A 218 -16.52 -11.49 1.52
C SER A 218 -16.39 -12.84 0.79
N ASN A 219 -15.76 -13.82 1.41
CA ASN A 219 -15.75 -15.20 0.94
C ASN A 219 -17.01 -15.98 1.28
N ALA A 220 -17.81 -15.53 2.23
CA ALA A 220 -19.03 -16.20 2.69
C ALA A 220 -20.31 -15.59 2.11
N HIS A 221 -20.30 -14.35 1.62
CA HIS A 221 -21.49 -13.76 1.05
C HIS A 221 -21.78 -14.30 -0.36
N GLN A 222 -23.06 -14.55 -0.62
CA GLN A 222 -23.54 -15.07 -1.91
C GLN A 222 -23.95 -13.96 -2.89
N SER A 223 -23.60 -12.71 -2.63
CA SER A 223 -23.98 -11.60 -3.50
C SER A 223 -23.02 -11.47 -4.66
N TYR A 224 -23.54 -11.65 -5.87
CA TYR A 224 -22.73 -11.59 -7.10
C TYR A 224 -23.09 -10.40 -7.99
N LYS A 225 -24.07 -9.59 -7.59
CA LYS A 225 -24.44 -8.39 -8.36
C LYS A 225 -23.40 -7.28 -8.08
N LYS A 226 -22.79 -6.77 -9.15
CA LYS A 226 -21.72 -5.76 -9.09
C LYS A 226 -22.13 -4.53 -8.26
N GLU A 227 -23.34 -4.02 -8.44
CA GLU A 227 -23.81 -2.82 -7.73
C GLU A 227 -23.97 -3.07 -6.23
N ARG A 228 -24.44 -4.24 -5.83
CA ARG A 228 -24.53 -4.61 -4.42
C ARG A 228 -23.13 -4.75 -3.79
N LEU A 229 -22.16 -5.32 -4.53
CA LEU A 229 -20.76 -5.41 -4.09
C LEU A 229 -20.16 -4.03 -3.87
N LYS A 230 -20.43 -3.05 -4.74
CA LYS A 230 -19.95 -1.67 -4.57
C LYS A 230 -20.45 -1.07 -3.25
N VAL A 231 -21.73 -1.21 -2.94
CA VAL A 231 -22.31 -0.69 -1.67
C VAL A 231 -21.68 -1.39 -0.47
N LEU A 232 -21.59 -2.72 -0.48
CA LEU A 232 -20.98 -3.48 0.61
C LEU A 232 -19.52 -3.08 0.84
N LEU A 233 -18.74 -2.90 -0.23
CA LEU A 233 -17.36 -2.48 -0.14
C LEU A 233 -17.22 -1.04 0.38
N MET A 234 -18.13 -0.14 0.01
CA MET A 234 -18.17 1.21 0.54
C MET A 234 -18.40 1.19 2.05
N LEU A 235 -19.42 0.47 2.51
CA LEU A 235 -19.70 0.32 3.94
C LEU A 235 -18.53 -0.30 4.70
N ALA A 236 -17.87 -1.33 4.11
CA ALA A 236 -16.69 -1.93 4.70
C ALA A 236 -15.50 -0.96 4.80
N ALA A 237 -15.31 -0.11 3.80
CA ALA A 237 -14.25 0.90 3.85
C ALA A 237 -14.51 1.91 4.96
N LEU A 238 -15.73 2.42 5.09
CA LEU A 238 -16.12 3.34 6.17
C LEU A 238 -15.97 2.69 7.54
N ALA A 239 -16.44 1.45 7.72
CA ALA A 239 -16.26 0.71 8.95
C ALA A 239 -14.78 0.48 9.29
N SER A 240 -13.95 0.16 8.30
CA SER A 240 -12.51 -0.02 8.49
C SER A 240 -11.82 1.28 8.91
N TRP A 241 -12.18 2.42 8.32
CA TRP A 241 -11.71 3.73 8.74
C TRP A 241 -12.07 4.03 10.20
N LEU A 242 -13.34 3.82 10.55
CA LEU A 242 -13.83 4.04 11.90
C LEU A 242 -13.11 3.12 12.90
N HIS A 243 -13.03 1.83 12.64
CA HIS A 243 -12.35 0.89 13.52
C HIS A 243 -10.86 1.23 13.68
N TYR A 244 -10.19 1.64 12.60
CA TYR A 244 -8.78 2.03 12.66
C TYR A 244 -8.59 3.25 13.57
N MET A 245 -9.39 4.29 13.37
CA MET A 245 -9.34 5.53 14.16
C MET A 245 -9.66 5.27 15.64
N LEU A 246 -10.75 4.54 15.92
CA LEU A 246 -11.14 4.18 17.28
C LEU A 246 -10.10 3.29 17.96
N GLY A 247 -9.54 2.32 17.25
CA GLY A 247 -8.49 1.45 17.79
C GLY A 247 -7.20 2.19 18.11
N LEU A 248 -6.85 3.20 17.32
CA LEU A 248 -5.73 4.09 17.61
C LEU A 248 -6.04 4.96 18.84
N ALA A 249 -7.26 5.49 18.98
CA ALA A 249 -7.68 6.23 20.17
C ALA A 249 -7.61 5.34 21.44
N VAL A 250 -8.00 4.07 21.34
CA VAL A 250 -7.85 3.08 22.44
C VAL A 250 -6.37 2.87 22.81
N GLU A 251 -5.45 2.89 21.83
CA GLU A 251 -4.01 2.80 22.15
C GLU A 251 -3.50 4.07 22.81
N ILE A 252 -3.86 5.25 22.29
CA ILE A 252 -3.45 6.56 22.83
C ILE A 252 -3.92 6.75 24.27
N SER A 253 -5.16 6.35 24.58
CA SER A 253 -5.69 6.37 25.96
C SER A 253 -5.11 5.30 26.89
N GLY A 254 -4.24 4.40 26.37
CA GLY A 254 -3.64 3.30 27.14
C GLY A 254 -4.59 2.12 27.43
N GLN A 255 -5.86 2.19 27.04
CA GLN A 255 -6.87 1.16 27.32
C GLN A 255 -6.67 -0.15 26.54
N HIS A 256 -5.84 -0.14 25.47
CA HIS A 256 -5.50 -1.35 24.69
C HIS A 256 -4.93 -2.47 25.58
N ARG A 257 -4.28 -2.12 26.70
CA ARG A 257 -3.68 -3.09 27.62
C ARG A 257 -4.71 -4.02 28.27
N SER A 258 -5.91 -3.51 28.55
CA SER A 258 -7.00 -4.31 29.11
C SER A 258 -7.64 -5.28 28.10
N LEU A 259 -7.33 -5.11 26.81
CA LEU A 259 -7.87 -5.91 25.71
C LEU A 259 -6.89 -6.97 25.18
N GLN A 260 -5.66 -6.97 25.63
CA GLN A 260 -4.62 -7.93 25.18
C GLN A 260 -4.16 -8.83 26.33
N ALA A 261 -3.43 -9.91 25.98
CA ALA A 261 -2.88 -10.80 26.99
C ALA A 261 -1.84 -10.09 27.88
N ASN A 262 -1.86 -10.37 29.18
CA ASN A 262 -1.00 -9.73 30.18
C ASN A 262 0.49 -10.09 30.05
N SER A 263 0.84 -11.12 29.27
CA SER A 263 2.22 -11.54 29.04
C SER A 263 3.07 -10.55 28.26
N ILE A 264 2.45 -9.62 27.50
CA ILE A 264 3.14 -8.62 26.68
C ILE A 264 2.72 -7.22 27.13
N LYS A 265 3.57 -6.58 27.93
CA LYS A 265 3.28 -5.27 28.55
C LYS A 265 3.90 -4.08 27.80
N HIS A 266 4.94 -4.31 27.00
CA HIS A 266 5.76 -3.25 26.42
C HIS A 266 5.31 -2.74 25.05
N ARG A 267 4.35 -3.41 24.40
CA ARG A 267 3.83 -3.02 23.10
C ARG A 267 2.39 -3.47 22.87
N ARG A 268 1.75 -2.84 21.91
CA ARG A 268 0.46 -3.31 21.37
C ARG A 268 0.65 -4.63 20.61
N VAL A 269 -0.27 -5.55 20.77
CA VAL A 269 -0.29 -6.88 20.10
C VAL A 269 -1.40 -6.96 19.06
N LEU A 270 -2.53 -6.29 19.31
CA LEU A 270 -3.72 -6.32 18.46
C LEU A 270 -3.65 -5.24 17.38
N SER A 271 -4.21 -5.48 16.21
CA SER A 271 -4.34 -4.44 15.17
C SER A 271 -5.30 -3.33 15.60
N PHE A 272 -5.14 -2.12 15.05
CA PHE A 272 -6.07 -1.01 15.33
C PHE A 272 -7.50 -1.37 14.93
N ASN A 273 -7.71 -2.01 13.78
CA ASN A 273 -9.04 -2.44 13.36
C ASN A 273 -9.70 -3.38 14.38
N TYR A 274 -8.93 -4.30 14.96
CA TYR A 274 -9.44 -5.22 15.97
C TYR A 274 -9.75 -4.50 17.31
N LEU A 275 -8.89 -3.59 17.73
CA LEU A 275 -9.14 -2.77 18.92
C LEU A 275 -10.39 -1.93 18.78
N GLY A 276 -10.55 -1.25 17.62
CA GLY A 276 -11.75 -0.44 17.35
C GLY A 276 -13.03 -1.28 17.31
N MET A 277 -12.97 -2.44 16.66
CA MET A 277 -14.10 -3.38 16.66
C MET A 277 -14.45 -3.83 18.10
N ARG A 278 -13.46 -4.12 18.94
CA ARG A 278 -13.70 -4.48 20.33
C ARG A 278 -14.28 -3.33 21.14
N LEU A 279 -13.81 -2.10 20.92
CA LEU A 279 -14.41 -0.91 21.54
C LEU A 279 -15.90 -0.82 21.20
N CYS A 280 -16.29 -0.96 19.93
CA CYS A 280 -17.68 -0.93 19.51
C CYS A 280 -18.55 -2.03 20.14
N ARG A 281 -17.95 -3.16 20.52
CA ARG A 281 -18.66 -4.30 21.14
C ARG A 281 -18.68 -4.27 22.66
N LEU A 282 -17.76 -3.56 23.29
CA LEU A 282 -17.58 -3.54 24.75
C LEU A 282 -17.95 -2.16 25.29
N ALA A 283 -19.16 -2.01 25.80
CA ALA A 283 -19.69 -0.75 26.34
C ALA A 283 -18.89 -0.16 27.52
N ARG A 284 -17.97 -0.91 28.10
CA ARG A 284 -17.16 -0.50 29.29
C ARG A 284 -15.90 0.32 28.96
N LEU A 285 -15.59 0.51 27.69
CA LEU A 285 -14.45 1.33 27.28
C LEU A 285 -14.97 2.72 26.90
N ALA A 286 -14.39 3.75 27.48
CA ALA A 286 -14.74 5.14 27.16
C ALA A 286 -13.57 5.82 26.43
N ILE A 287 -13.84 6.39 25.27
CA ILE A 287 -12.88 7.18 24.48
C ILE A 287 -13.38 8.61 24.42
N SER A 288 -12.53 9.56 24.78
CA SER A 288 -12.84 10.98 24.72
C SER A 288 -12.74 11.55 23.29
N ALA A 289 -13.39 12.68 23.05
CA ALA A 289 -13.22 13.43 21.81
C ALA A 289 -11.74 13.86 21.59
N GLN A 290 -11.00 14.11 22.66
CA GLN A 290 -9.58 14.45 22.61
C GLN A 290 -8.74 13.27 22.13
N ASP A 291 -9.03 12.03 22.55
CA ASP A 291 -8.36 10.81 22.07
C ASP A 291 -8.59 10.60 20.57
N ILE A 292 -9.83 10.84 20.10
CA ILE A 292 -10.16 10.76 18.67
C ILE A 292 -9.39 11.82 17.88
N GLN A 293 -9.34 13.06 18.35
CA GLN A 293 -8.56 14.11 17.71
C GLN A 293 -7.06 13.79 17.68
N ALA A 294 -6.53 13.22 18.75
CA ALA A 294 -5.13 12.76 18.81
C ALA A 294 -4.87 11.63 17.81
N ALA A 295 -5.82 10.70 17.65
CA ALA A 295 -5.75 9.63 16.66
C ALA A 295 -5.72 10.20 15.21
N ILE A 296 -6.57 11.18 14.90
CA ILE A 296 -6.58 11.84 13.58
C ILE A 296 -5.22 12.50 13.32
N ARG A 297 -4.71 13.28 14.29
CA ARG A 297 -3.38 13.91 14.18
C ARG A 297 -2.26 12.89 13.97
N GLN A 298 -2.34 11.73 14.61
CA GLN A 298 -1.35 10.67 14.44
C GLN A 298 -1.41 10.03 13.05
N ILE A 299 -2.62 9.80 12.50
CA ILE A 299 -2.79 9.30 11.12
C ILE A 299 -2.16 10.29 10.13
N MET A 300 -2.38 11.60 10.32
CA MET A 300 -1.78 12.64 9.47
C MET A 300 -0.25 12.62 9.57
N ARG A 301 0.32 12.49 10.77
CA ARG A 301 1.78 12.37 10.96
C ARG A 301 2.34 11.16 10.22
N TRP A 302 1.70 10.00 10.30
CA TRP A 302 2.16 8.81 9.56
C TRP A 302 2.09 9.00 8.04
N ALA A 303 1.06 9.68 7.54
CA ALA A 303 1.00 10.02 6.12
C ALA A 303 2.17 10.94 5.68
N ASP A 304 2.55 11.90 6.54
CA ASP A 304 3.71 12.77 6.33
C ASP A 304 5.05 12.03 6.42
N GLU A 305 5.18 11.07 7.33
CA GLU A 305 6.39 10.23 7.44
C GLU A 305 6.67 9.41 6.18
N TRP A 306 5.62 9.08 5.41
CA TRP A 306 5.73 8.42 4.11
C TRP A 306 6.01 9.38 2.95
N ASP A 307 6.08 10.69 3.16
CA ASP A 307 6.57 11.63 2.14
C ASP A 307 8.03 11.34 1.83
N TRP A 308 8.39 11.35 0.53
CA TRP A 308 9.74 11.00 0.07
C TRP A 308 10.85 11.79 0.76
N LYS A 309 10.57 13.06 1.10
CA LYS A 309 11.50 13.94 1.80
C LYS A 309 11.74 13.52 3.25
N ASN A 310 10.74 12.91 3.88
CA ASN A 310 10.72 12.56 5.30
C ASN A 310 11.13 11.11 5.55
N ILE A 311 11.07 10.25 4.53
CA ILE A 311 11.42 8.83 4.68
C ILE A 311 12.87 8.71 5.07
N ASN A 312 13.12 8.21 6.29
CA ASN A 312 14.44 7.85 6.76
C ASN A 312 14.78 6.40 6.35
N SER A 313 16.04 6.18 5.95
CA SER A 313 16.57 4.85 5.66
C SER A 313 16.78 4.02 6.93
N VAL A 314 16.75 4.66 8.10
CA VAL A 314 17.02 4.03 9.40
C VAL A 314 15.92 3.01 9.73
N SER A 315 16.37 1.83 10.09
CA SER A 315 15.55 0.68 10.50
C SER A 315 14.83 0.94 11.81
N TYR A 316 13.55 0.60 11.85
CA TYR A 316 12.89 0.27 13.12
C TYR A 316 13.26 -1.15 13.55
#